data_c1bcae3d4552b7aca1ff3484c8662c93
#
_entry.id   c1bcae3d4552b7aca1ff3484c8662c93
#
_cell.length_a   1.000
_cell.length_b   1.000
_cell.length_c   1.000
_cell.angle_alpha   90.00
_cell.angle_beta   90.00
_cell.angle_gamma   90.00
#
_symmetry.space_group_name_H-M   'P 1'
#
loop_
_entity.id
_entity.type
_entity.pdbx_description
1 polymer ?
#
loop_
_entity_poly.entity_id
_entity_poly.type
_entity_poly.pdbx_seq_one_letter_code
_entity_poly.pdbx_strand_id
1 'polypeptide(L)'
;MSLLRARGLRAFYGDFQALFDIDLRVEDGETIAIIGANGAGKTTFLRSVAGALACGNAMIEFDGRPIGALTAHEIVRLGIAMVPEGRKLFPSLTVEENLLLGGYCGRSGAWTLARVYELFPMLAERRALQATALSGGQQQMAAIGRALMSNPRLLLCDELSLGLAPVVIRDIYACIGAIIAEGTTLVIVEQDITRALDASTRFYCFQEGRVALAAASRGFDRDAITSAYFGL
;
A
#
# COMPACT_ATOMS: atom_id res chain seq x y z
N MET A 1 -2.17 0.76 -19.86
CA MET A 1 -3.47 0.10 -19.54
C MET A 1 -3.70 0.18 -18.05
N SER A 2 -4.92 0.52 -17.63
CA SER A 2 -5.22 0.64 -16.20
C SER A 2 -5.14 -0.72 -15.52
N LEU A 3 -4.24 -0.87 -14.55
CA LEU A 3 -4.08 -2.10 -13.74
C LEU A 3 -5.17 -2.19 -12.68
N LEU A 4 -5.42 -1.08 -11.97
CA LEU A 4 -6.50 -0.98 -10.97
C LEU A 4 -7.44 0.15 -11.35
N ARG A 5 -8.73 -0.08 -11.19
CA ARG A 5 -9.76 0.93 -11.42
C ARG A 5 -10.86 0.80 -10.37
N ALA A 6 -11.14 1.90 -9.67
CA ALA A 6 -12.34 2.07 -8.85
C ALA A 6 -13.31 2.99 -9.58
N ARG A 7 -14.60 2.66 -9.59
CA ARG A 7 -15.68 3.44 -10.21
C ARG A 7 -16.86 3.57 -9.26
N GLY A 8 -17.16 4.79 -8.85
CA GLY A 8 -18.25 5.06 -7.92
C GLY A 8 -18.15 4.22 -6.65
N LEU A 9 -16.92 3.94 -6.17
CA LEU A 9 -16.70 3.04 -5.05
C LEU A 9 -17.33 3.61 -3.78
N ARG A 10 -18.23 2.81 -3.19
CA ARG A 10 -18.83 3.04 -1.88
C ARG A 10 -18.45 1.92 -0.94
N ALA A 11 -18.09 2.25 0.28
CA ALA A 11 -17.73 1.28 1.31
C ALA A 11 -18.36 1.63 2.65
N PHE A 12 -18.73 0.59 3.41
CA PHE A 12 -19.49 0.72 4.64
C PHE A 12 -18.87 -0.11 5.78
N TYR A 13 -18.96 0.40 7.00
CA TYR A 13 -18.74 -0.34 8.23
C TYR A 13 -20.10 -0.47 8.93
N GLY A 14 -20.77 -1.61 8.77
CA GLY A 14 -22.18 -1.73 9.13
C GLY A 14 -23.01 -0.69 8.37
N ASP A 15 -23.75 0.15 9.10
CA ASP A 15 -24.58 1.21 8.53
C ASP A 15 -23.81 2.52 8.25
N PHE A 16 -22.55 2.61 8.72
CA PHE A 16 -21.74 3.81 8.52
C PHE A 16 -21.05 3.79 7.15
N GLN A 17 -21.41 4.73 6.27
CA GLN A 17 -20.74 4.91 5.00
C GLN A 17 -19.44 5.69 5.18
N ALA A 18 -18.33 5.08 4.74
CA ALA A 18 -16.98 5.64 4.87
C ALA A 18 -16.40 6.12 3.53
N LEU A 19 -16.87 5.60 2.39
CA LEU A 19 -16.48 6.08 1.06
C LEU A 19 -17.70 6.43 0.24
N PHE A 20 -17.62 7.57 -0.48
CA PHE A 20 -18.71 8.15 -1.25
C PHE A 20 -18.28 8.37 -2.71
N ASP A 21 -18.63 7.41 -3.57
CA ASP A 21 -18.44 7.46 -5.02
C ASP A 21 -16.99 7.78 -5.43
N ILE A 22 -16.00 7.00 -4.92
CA ILE A 22 -14.60 7.16 -5.27
C ILE A 22 -14.34 6.68 -6.69
N ASP A 23 -13.83 7.59 -7.54
CA ASP A 23 -13.25 7.28 -8.84
C ASP A 23 -11.73 7.41 -8.78
N LEU A 24 -11.02 6.29 -9.03
CA LEU A 24 -9.57 6.24 -8.98
C LEU A 24 -9.06 5.21 -9.98
N ARG A 25 -7.91 5.50 -10.62
CA ARG A 25 -7.23 4.56 -11.50
C ARG A 25 -5.73 4.53 -11.24
N VAL A 26 -5.12 3.37 -11.45
CA VAL A 26 -3.66 3.17 -11.39
C VAL A 26 -3.25 2.46 -12.66
N GLU A 27 -2.28 3.00 -13.38
CA GLU A 27 -1.71 2.37 -14.56
C GLU A 27 -0.66 1.33 -14.16
N ASP A 28 -0.40 0.34 -15.03
CA ASP A 28 0.61 -0.69 -14.76
C ASP A 28 2.01 -0.05 -14.69
N GLY A 29 2.80 -0.39 -13.68
CA GLY A 29 4.11 0.20 -13.40
C GLY A 29 4.08 1.61 -12.79
N GLU A 30 2.90 2.18 -12.52
CA GLU A 30 2.75 3.51 -11.94
C GLU A 30 2.89 3.48 -10.41
N THR A 31 3.41 4.56 -9.83
CA THR A 31 3.30 4.83 -8.40
C THR A 31 2.36 6.01 -8.19
N ILE A 32 1.27 5.79 -7.47
CA ILE A 32 0.37 6.86 -7.05
C ILE A 32 0.43 7.05 -5.53
N ALA A 33 0.16 8.28 -5.10
CA ALA A 33 -0.05 8.59 -3.69
C ALA A 33 -1.53 8.88 -3.40
N ILE A 34 -1.99 8.46 -2.22
CA ILE A 34 -3.26 8.88 -1.64
C ILE A 34 -2.94 9.68 -0.37
N ILE A 35 -3.29 10.95 -0.37
CA ILE A 35 -3.11 11.87 0.75
C ILE A 35 -4.45 12.29 1.33
N GLY A 36 -4.45 12.81 2.55
CA GLY A 36 -5.64 13.30 3.23
C GLY A 36 -5.52 13.15 4.74
N ALA A 37 -6.35 13.87 5.48
CA ALA A 37 -6.38 13.84 6.93
C ALA A 37 -6.73 12.45 7.49
N ASN A 38 -6.52 12.25 8.80
CA ASN A 38 -6.98 11.04 9.48
C ASN A 38 -8.50 10.96 9.39
N GLY A 39 -9.01 9.76 9.09
CA GLY A 39 -10.45 9.57 8.87
C GLY A 39 -10.95 9.93 7.47
N ALA A 40 -10.10 10.44 6.56
CA ALA A 40 -10.51 10.80 5.19
C ALA A 40 -10.90 9.60 4.29
N GLY A 41 -10.76 8.35 4.76
CA GLY A 41 -11.15 7.16 4.01
C GLY A 41 -10.00 6.42 3.32
N LYS A 42 -8.75 6.87 3.46
CA LYS A 42 -7.56 6.28 2.80
C LYS A 42 -7.39 4.79 3.06
N THR A 43 -7.29 4.40 4.34
CA THR A 43 -7.20 2.99 4.76
C THR A 43 -8.43 2.19 4.36
N THR A 44 -9.63 2.80 4.38
CA THR A 44 -10.87 2.16 3.93
C THR A 44 -10.79 1.81 2.45
N PHE A 45 -10.27 2.71 1.61
CA PHE A 45 -10.02 2.44 0.20
C PHE A 45 -9.05 1.26 0.02
N LEU A 46 -7.90 1.27 0.71
CA LEU A 46 -6.94 0.16 0.62
C LEU A 46 -7.55 -1.18 1.07
N ARG A 47 -8.33 -1.18 2.16
CA ARG A 47 -9.03 -2.38 2.65
C ARG A 47 -10.06 -2.91 1.65
N SER A 48 -10.77 -2.02 0.94
CA SER A 48 -11.72 -2.43 -0.10
C SER A 48 -10.98 -3.08 -1.29
N VAL A 49 -9.86 -2.49 -1.74
CA VAL A 49 -9.03 -3.07 -2.81
C VAL A 49 -8.40 -4.40 -2.41
N ALA A 50 -7.97 -4.52 -1.14
CA ALA A 50 -7.36 -5.74 -0.60
C ALA A 50 -8.37 -6.85 -0.22
N GLY A 51 -9.69 -6.63 -0.41
CA GLY A 51 -10.74 -7.58 -0.03
C GLY A 51 -10.91 -7.79 1.47
N ALA A 52 -10.38 -6.89 2.28
CA ALA A 52 -10.57 -6.86 3.74
C ALA A 52 -11.85 -6.12 4.14
N LEU A 53 -12.45 -5.38 3.22
CA LEU A 53 -13.76 -4.74 3.35
C LEU A 53 -14.53 -4.96 2.04
N ALA A 54 -15.65 -5.68 2.12
CA ALA A 54 -16.46 -5.99 0.95
C ALA A 54 -17.11 -4.73 0.37
N CYS A 55 -17.20 -4.66 -0.96
CA CYS A 55 -17.91 -3.62 -1.69
C CYS A 55 -18.66 -4.22 -2.88
N GLY A 56 -19.34 -3.37 -3.68
CA GLY A 56 -20.03 -3.84 -4.88
C GLY A 56 -19.05 -4.46 -5.89
N ASN A 57 -19.38 -5.63 -6.41
CA ASN A 57 -18.46 -6.42 -7.25
C ASN A 57 -17.85 -5.64 -8.41
N ALA A 58 -18.65 -4.85 -9.12
CA ALA A 58 -18.21 -4.07 -10.28
C ALA A 58 -17.56 -2.73 -9.93
N MET A 59 -17.48 -2.37 -8.64
CA MET A 59 -16.93 -1.07 -8.21
C MET A 59 -15.40 -1.04 -8.26
N ILE A 60 -14.74 -2.21 -8.21
CA ILE A 60 -13.29 -2.31 -8.32
C ILE A 60 -12.96 -3.34 -9.39
N GLU A 61 -12.10 -2.96 -10.32
CA GLU A 61 -11.55 -3.82 -11.37
C GLU A 61 -10.02 -3.89 -11.22
N PHE A 62 -9.47 -5.08 -11.33
CA PHE A 62 -8.04 -5.33 -11.40
C PHE A 62 -7.72 -6.10 -12.68
N ASP A 63 -6.89 -5.51 -13.54
CA ASP A 63 -6.55 -6.07 -14.88
C ASP A 63 -7.82 -6.42 -15.69
N GLY A 64 -8.83 -5.51 -15.67
CA GLY A 64 -10.12 -5.69 -16.34
C GLY A 64 -11.09 -6.69 -15.68
N ARG A 65 -10.70 -7.31 -14.57
CA ARG A 65 -11.53 -8.27 -13.83
C ARG A 65 -12.19 -7.60 -12.62
N PRO A 66 -13.52 -7.72 -12.43
CA PRO A 66 -14.18 -7.27 -11.21
C PRO A 66 -13.68 -8.05 -9.98
N ILE A 67 -13.31 -7.31 -8.90
CA ILE A 67 -12.75 -7.89 -7.69
C ILE A 67 -13.46 -7.45 -6.40
N GLY A 68 -14.41 -6.52 -6.44
CA GLY A 68 -15.00 -5.90 -5.25
C GLY A 68 -15.71 -6.86 -4.29
N ALA A 69 -16.11 -8.04 -4.74
CA ALA A 69 -16.72 -9.09 -3.92
C ALA A 69 -15.75 -10.22 -3.54
N LEU A 70 -14.50 -10.17 -4.01
CA LEU A 70 -13.52 -11.22 -3.71
C LEU A 70 -12.99 -11.08 -2.28
N THR A 71 -12.66 -12.23 -1.68
CA THR A 71 -11.99 -12.30 -0.37
C THR A 71 -10.52 -11.89 -0.48
N ALA A 72 -9.92 -11.46 0.63
CA ALA A 72 -8.50 -11.11 0.67
C ALA A 72 -7.58 -12.25 0.18
N HIS A 73 -7.95 -13.51 0.45
CA HIS A 73 -7.23 -14.68 -0.04
C HIS A 73 -7.25 -14.81 -1.57
N GLU A 74 -8.40 -14.54 -2.20
CA GLU A 74 -8.51 -14.54 -3.67
C GLU A 74 -7.76 -13.36 -4.28
N ILE A 75 -7.82 -12.19 -3.65
CA ILE A 75 -7.15 -10.96 -4.11
C ILE A 75 -5.63 -11.11 -4.10
N VAL A 76 -5.04 -11.67 -3.05
CA VAL A 76 -3.58 -11.87 -3.01
C VAL A 76 -3.12 -12.84 -4.10
N ARG A 77 -3.93 -13.84 -4.47
CA ARG A 77 -3.63 -14.75 -5.58
C ARG A 77 -3.68 -14.07 -6.95
N LEU A 78 -4.43 -12.99 -7.10
CA LEU A 78 -4.43 -12.18 -8.33
C LEU A 78 -3.18 -11.30 -8.44
N GLY A 79 -2.45 -11.08 -7.34
CA GLY A 79 -1.24 -10.29 -7.30
C GLY A 79 -1.42 -8.90 -6.69
N ILE A 80 -2.38 -8.73 -5.78
CA ILE A 80 -2.50 -7.53 -4.94
C ILE A 80 -2.04 -7.89 -3.54
N ALA A 81 -1.04 -7.18 -3.01
CA ALA A 81 -0.59 -7.32 -1.64
C ALA A 81 -0.72 -6.00 -0.89
N MET A 82 -0.84 -6.07 0.43
CA MET A 82 -0.95 -4.89 1.29
C MET A 82 0.07 -4.94 2.42
N VAL A 83 0.77 -3.81 2.61
CA VAL A 83 1.52 -3.51 3.83
C VAL A 83 0.59 -2.67 4.71
N PRO A 84 -0.02 -3.24 5.75
CA PRO A 84 -0.99 -2.53 6.57
C PRO A 84 -0.31 -1.59 7.56
N GLU A 85 -1.03 -0.56 7.99
CA GLU A 85 -0.66 0.24 9.15
C GLU A 85 -0.42 -0.66 10.38
N GLY A 86 0.58 -0.32 11.18
CA GLY A 86 0.96 -1.09 12.37
C GLY A 86 1.64 -2.42 12.06
N ARG A 87 2.14 -2.60 10.82
CA ARG A 87 3.03 -3.70 10.37
C ARG A 87 2.41 -5.10 10.41
N LYS A 88 1.58 -5.41 11.41
CA LYS A 88 0.84 -6.68 11.60
C LYS A 88 1.70 -7.93 11.40
N LEU A 89 2.94 -7.91 11.92
CA LEU A 89 3.79 -9.11 11.99
C LEU A 89 3.22 -10.09 13.02
N PHE A 90 3.51 -11.37 12.81
CA PHE A 90 3.20 -12.41 13.79
C PHE A 90 4.27 -12.39 14.88
N PRO A 91 3.95 -11.99 16.12
CA PRO A 91 4.94 -11.68 17.15
C PRO A 91 5.71 -12.92 17.62
N SER A 92 5.11 -14.09 17.59
CA SER A 92 5.71 -15.37 18.01
C SER A 92 6.58 -16.02 16.93
N LEU A 93 6.48 -15.56 15.69
CA LEU A 93 7.26 -16.09 14.57
C LEU A 93 8.57 -15.33 14.42
N THR A 94 9.58 -16.02 13.91
CA THR A 94 10.84 -15.41 13.49
C THR A 94 10.65 -14.47 12.30
N VAL A 95 11.65 -13.65 12.01
CA VAL A 95 11.68 -12.80 10.82
C VAL A 95 11.51 -13.64 9.56
N GLU A 96 12.29 -14.73 9.42
CA GLU A 96 12.22 -15.62 8.26
C GLU A 96 10.85 -16.26 8.10
N GLU A 97 10.26 -16.77 9.18
CA GLU A 97 8.91 -17.34 9.14
C GLU A 97 7.85 -16.30 8.74
N ASN A 98 7.95 -15.07 9.26
CA ASN A 98 7.08 -13.97 8.82
C ASN A 98 7.20 -13.70 7.32
N LEU A 99 8.42 -13.68 6.78
CA LEU A 99 8.66 -13.49 5.34
C LEU A 99 8.08 -14.66 4.52
N LEU A 100 8.35 -15.90 4.91
CA LEU A 100 7.88 -17.10 4.21
C LEU A 100 6.35 -17.19 4.14
N LEU A 101 5.64 -16.74 5.18
CA LEU A 101 4.18 -16.66 5.16
C LEU A 101 3.65 -15.77 4.02
N GLY A 102 4.40 -14.74 3.60
CA GLY A 102 4.04 -13.90 2.46
C GLY A 102 3.97 -14.67 1.15
N GLY A 103 4.78 -15.71 0.99
CA GLY A 103 4.81 -16.57 -0.20
C GLY A 103 3.72 -17.64 -0.26
N TYR A 104 2.82 -17.73 0.74
CA TYR A 104 1.81 -18.78 0.84
C TYR A 104 0.86 -18.86 -0.36
N CYS A 105 0.62 -17.75 -1.06
CA CYS A 105 -0.22 -17.74 -2.26
C CYS A 105 0.38 -18.50 -3.45
N GLY A 106 1.67 -18.87 -3.41
CA GLY A 106 2.34 -19.69 -4.41
C GLY A 106 2.59 -18.97 -5.76
N ARG A 107 2.53 -17.65 -5.82
CA ARG A 107 2.87 -16.89 -7.02
C ARG A 107 4.37 -16.90 -7.24
N SER A 108 4.80 -17.28 -8.44
CA SER A 108 6.19 -17.15 -8.87
C SER A 108 6.50 -15.74 -9.36
N GLY A 109 7.76 -15.32 -9.22
CA GLY A 109 8.24 -14.03 -9.69
C GLY A 109 9.64 -13.71 -9.16
N ALA A 110 10.06 -12.45 -9.29
CA ALA A 110 11.38 -11.98 -8.91
C ALA A 110 11.61 -12.00 -7.38
N TRP A 111 10.56 -11.87 -6.59
CA TRP A 111 10.66 -11.79 -5.14
C TRP A 111 10.78 -13.17 -4.51
N THR A 112 12.00 -13.52 -4.15
CA THR A 112 12.38 -14.68 -3.35
C THR A 112 12.88 -14.23 -1.99
N LEU A 113 13.04 -15.16 -1.04
CA LEU A 113 13.63 -14.84 0.26
C LEU A 113 15.03 -14.23 0.11
N ALA A 114 15.85 -14.76 -0.81
CA ALA A 114 17.17 -14.21 -1.12
C ALA A 114 17.07 -12.75 -1.62
N ARG A 115 16.14 -12.47 -2.53
CA ARG A 115 15.95 -11.13 -3.07
C ARG A 115 15.45 -10.13 -2.01
N VAL A 116 14.59 -10.57 -1.09
CA VAL A 116 14.16 -9.76 0.06
C VAL A 116 15.34 -9.46 0.99
N TYR A 117 16.25 -10.41 1.19
CA TYR A 117 17.45 -10.19 2.00
C TYR A 117 18.49 -9.28 1.31
N GLU A 118 18.57 -9.32 -0.03
CA GLU A 118 19.37 -8.33 -0.78
C GLU A 118 18.81 -6.91 -0.63
N LEU A 119 17.47 -6.76 -0.66
CA LEU A 119 16.81 -5.47 -0.47
C LEU A 119 16.95 -4.97 0.99
N PHE A 120 16.89 -5.88 1.96
CA PHE A 120 16.95 -5.59 3.39
C PHE A 120 17.99 -6.49 4.10
N PRO A 121 19.32 -6.24 3.95
CA PRO A 121 20.36 -7.12 4.48
C PRO A 121 20.26 -7.35 5.99
N MET A 122 19.80 -6.34 6.72
CA MET A 122 19.62 -6.43 8.17
C MET A 122 18.57 -7.48 8.58
N LEU A 123 17.62 -7.86 7.70
CA LEU A 123 16.65 -8.92 7.97
C LEU A 123 17.32 -10.30 7.88
N ALA A 124 18.29 -10.48 6.98
CA ALA A 124 19.09 -11.71 6.89
C ALA A 124 19.90 -11.96 8.18
N GLU A 125 20.53 -10.90 8.71
CA GLU A 125 21.29 -10.98 9.97
C GLU A 125 20.41 -11.36 11.16
N ARG A 126 19.14 -11.01 11.12
CA ARG A 126 18.16 -11.20 12.21
C ARG A 126 17.10 -12.24 11.91
N ARG A 127 17.30 -13.05 10.88
CA ARG A 127 16.30 -14.01 10.39
C ARG A 127 15.73 -14.96 11.44
N ALA A 128 16.56 -15.37 12.41
CA ALA A 128 16.19 -16.28 13.48
C ALA A 128 15.57 -15.57 14.71
N LEU A 129 15.56 -14.23 14.76
CA LEU A 129 14.96 -13.49 15.87
C LEU A 129 13.46 -13.41 15.69
N GLN A 130 12.71 -13.40 16.79
CA GLN A 130 11.29 -13.12 16.78
C GLN A 130 11.02 -11.67 16.33
N ALA A 131 9.88 -11.45 15.68
CA ALA A 131 9.50 -10.14 15.16
C ALA A 131 9.41 -9.06 16.27
N THR A 132 9.13 -9.44 17.49
CA THR A 132 9.09 -8.55 18.67
C THR A 132 10.46 -8.01 19.08
N ALA A 133 11.56 -8.68 18.73
CA ALA A 133 12.90 -8.24 19.02
C ALA A 133 13.43 -7.17 18.03
N LEU A 134 12.68 -6.89 16.97
CA LEU A 134 13.03 -5.90 15.97
C LEU A 134 12.64 -4.48 16.40
N SER A 135 13.46 -3.48 16.00
CA SER A 135 13.05 -2.07 16.09
C SER A 135 11.86 -1.79 15.18
N GLY A 136 11.17 -0.65 15.41
CA GLY A 136 10.02 -0.27 14.59
C GLY A 136 10.32 -0.20 13.09
N GLY A 137 11.47 0.33 12.70
CA GLY A 137 11.90 0.39 11.29
C GLY A 137 12.18 -0.99 10.71
N GLN A 138 12.82 -1.87 11.48
CA GLN A 138 13.10 -3.24 11.08
C GLN A 138 11.81 -4.05 10.91
N GLN A 139 10.85 -3.85 11.79
CA GLN A 139 9.52 -4.44 11.65
C GLN A 139 8.80 -3.95 10.37
N GLN A 140 8.97 -2.66 10.03
CA GLN A 140 8.40 -2.10 8.79
C GLN A 140 9.03 -2.74 7.54
N MET A 141 10.36 -2.89 7.52
CA MET A 141 11.07 -3.58 6.44
C MET A 141 10.63 -5.05 6.34
N ALA A 142 10.45 -5.75 7.47
CA ALA A 142 9.93 -7.11 7.49
C ALA A 142 8.48 -7.20 6.95
N ALA A 143 7.63 -6.23 7.27
CA ALA A 143 6.26 -6.17 6.75
C ALA A 143 6.23 -5.94 5.23
N ILE A 144 7.09 -5.05 4.72
CA ILE A 144 7.27 -4.84 3.27
C ILE A 144 7.80 -6.13 2.63
N GLY A 145 8.86 -6.72 3.17
CA GLY A 145 9.44 -7.97 2.68
C GLY A 145 8.42 -9.10 2.62
N ARG A 146 7.60 -9.26 3.66
CA ARG A 146 6.50 -10.23 3.68
C ARG A 146 5.49 -9.99 2.56
N ALA A 147 5.11 -8.75 2.30
CA ALA A 147 4.21 -8.44 1.21
C ALA A 147 4.84 -8.74 -0.16
N LEU A 148 6.13 -8.42 -0.37
CA LEU A 148 6.87 -8.72 -1.59
C LEU A 148 6.98 -10.22 -1.87
N MET A 149 7.12 -11.06 -0.85
CA MET A 149 7.14 -12.52 -1.01
C MET A 149 5.91 -13.11 -1.71
N SER A 150 4.78 -12.38 -1.76
CA SER A 150 3.61 -12.77 -2.56
C SER A 150 3.78 -12.50 -4.07
N ASN A 151 4.91 -11.94 -4.51
CA ASN A 151 5.17 -11.50 -5.88
C ASN A 151 4.05 -10.62 -6.44
N PRO A 152 3.76 -9.46 -5.81
CA PRO A 152 2.62 -8.64 -6.19
C PRO A 152 2.87 -7.90 -7.51
N ARG A 153 1.82 -7.76 -8.34
CA ARG A 153 1.75 -6.77 -9.43
C ARG A 153 1.37 -5.39 -8.89
N LEU A 154 0.56 -5.37 -7.80
CA LEU A 154 0.14 -4.16 -7.12
C LEU A 154 0.44 -4.28 -5.62
N LEU A 155 1.24 -3.37 -5.09
CA LEU A 155 1.54 -3.26 -3.67
C LEU A 155 0.84 -2.03 -3.09
N LEU A 156 -0.02 -2.26 -2.11
CA LEU A 156 -0.72 -1.24 -1.35
C LEU A 156 0.04 -0.96 -0.05
N CYS A 157 0.42 0.28 0.18
CA CYS A 157 1.22 0.68 1.34
C CYS A 157 0.43 1.68 2.20
N ASP A 158 0.07 1.27 3.42
CA ASP A 158 -0.69 2.09 4.35
C ASP A 158 0.25 2.71 5.40
N GLU A 159 0.51 4.02 5.27
CA GLU A 159 1.30 4.84 6.20
C GLU A 159 2.68 4.24 6.56
N LEU A 160 3.54 4.02 5.54
CA LEU A 160 4.86 3.40 5.72
C LEU A 160 5.76 4.14 6.69
N SER A 161 5.60 5.46 6.82
CA SER A 161 6.47 6.34 7.58
C SER A 161 6.02 6.56 9.04
N LEU A 162 4.82 6.11 9.41
CA LEU A 162 4.21 6.42 10.70
C LEU A 162 5.05 5.91 11.88
N GLY A 163 5.42 6.84 12.78
CA GLY A 163 6.16 6.52 14.01
C GLY A 163 7.60 6.05 13.79
N LEU A 164 8.20 6.38 12.65
CA LEU A 164 9.59 6.02 12.33
C LEU A 164 10.52 7.24 12.37
N ALA A 165 11.79 7.00 12.71
CA ALA A 165 12.83 8.02 12.65
C ALA A 165 13.12 8.42 11.18
N PRO A 166 13.47 9.71 10.91
CA PRO A 166 13.70 10.20 9.55
C PRO A 166 14.72 9.39 8.74
N VAL A 167 15.78 8.89 9.36
CA VAL A 167 16.79 8.05 8.69
C VAL A 167 16.19 6.75 8.19
N VAL A 168 15.34 6.09 8.99
CA VAL A 168 14.68 4.84 8.63
C VAL A 168 13.67 5.05 7.49
N ILE A 169 12.94 6.17 7.55
CA ILE A 169 12.01 6.53 6.49
C ILE A 169 12.74 6.69 5.16
N ARG A 170 13.87 7.42 5.15
CA ARG A 170 14.70 7.59 3.96
C ARG A 170 15.15 6.24 3.39
N ASP A 171 15.59 5.32 4.25
CA ASP A 171 16.06 4.00 3.84
C ASP A 171 14.92 3.15 3.23
N ILE A 172 13.71 3.20 3.81
CA ILE A 172 12.52 2.53 3.26
C ILE A 172 12.17 3.11 1.88
N TYR A 173 12.15 4.45 1.74
CA TYR A 173 11.81 5.08 0.46
C TYR A 173 12.88 4.86 -0.61
N ALA A 174 14.15 4.71 -0.23
CA ALA A 174 15.20 4.30 -1.16
C ALA A 174 14.95 2.91 -1.77
N CYS A 175 14.36 1.98 -1.00
CA CYS A 175 14.00 0.65 -1.47
C CYS A 175 12.81 0.65 -2.45
N ILE A 176 11.93 1.67 -2.41
CA ILE A 176 10.77 1.78 -3.32
C ILE A 176 11.22 1.79 -4.79
N GLY A 177 12.32 2.48 -5.09
CA GLY A 177 12.88 2.50 -6.45
C GLY A 177 13.25 1.11 -6.96
N ALA A 178 13.84 0.25 -6.11
CA ALA A 178 14.16 -1.13 -6.45
C ALA A 178 12.89 -1.99 -6.63
N ILE A 179 11.86 -1.75 -5.83
CA ILE A 179 10.57 -2.45 -5.94
C ILE A 179 9.87 -2.11 -7.28
N ILE A 180 9.90 -0.85 -7.69
CA ILE A 180 9.36 -0.38 -8.98
C ILE A 180 10.16 -0.98 -10.14
N ALA A 181 11.49 -1.03 -10.03
CA ALA A 181 12.35 -1.57 -11.07
C ALA A 181 12.08 -3.07 -11.37
N GLU A 182 11.55 -3.82 -10.39
CA GLU A 182 11.09 -5.21 -10.57
C GLU A 182 9.66 -5.29 -11.17
N GLY A 183 9.07 -4.14 -11.59
CA GLY A 183 7.77 -4.08 -12.26
C GLY A 183 6.56 -4.05 -11.32
N THR A 184 6.75 -3.80 -10.02
CA THR A 184 5.64 -3.69 -9.07
C THR A 184 5.01 -2.30 -9.14
N THR A 185 3.70 -2.24 -9.37
CA THR A 185 2.89 -1.02 -9.26
C THR A 185 2.62 -0.68 -7.79
N LEU A 186 2.65 0.60 -7.42
CA LEU A 186 2.47 1.01 -6.02
C LEU A 186 1.32 1.98 -5.82
N VAL A 187 0.59 1.77 -4.72
CA VAL A 187 -0.31 2.77 -4.12
C VAL A 187 0.20 3.06 -2.72
N ILE A 188 0.63 4.29 -2.47
CA ILE A 188 1.21 4.72 -1.20
C ILE A 188 0.23 5.68 -0.51
N VAL A 189 -0.22 5.33 0.68
CA VAL A 189 -0.98 6.22 1.57
C VAL A 189 -0.01 6.90 2.51
N GLU A 190 -0.03 8.23 2.55
CA GLU A 190 0.83 9.06 3.41
C GLU A 190 0.10 10.27 3.96
N GLN A 191 0.55 10.74 5.11
CA GLN A 191 0.11 12.01 5.72
C GLN A 191 1.04 13.17 5.34
N ASP A 192 2.33 12.90 5.12
CA ASP A 192 3.30 13.88 4.68
C ASP A 192 3.16 14.12 3.18
N ILE A 193 2.58 15.28 2.82
CA ILE A 193 2.31 15.68 1.43
C ILE A 193 3.59 15.69 0.61
N THR A 194 4.67 16.27 1.15
CA THR A 194 5.94 16.39 0.42
C THR A 194 6.47 15.01 0.03
N ARG A 195 6.51 14.10 0.99
CA ARG A 195 6.98 12.72 0.77
C ARG A 195 6.09 11.97 -0.20
N ALA A 196 4.77 12.12 -0.08
CA ALA A 196 3.82 11.49 -0.99
C ALA A 196 4.04 11.92 -2.44
N LEU A 197 4.23 13.24 -2.67
CA LEU A 197 4.47 13.79 -4.00
C LEU A 197 5.83 13.37 -4.57
N ASP A 198 6.89 13.37 -3.75
CA ASP A 198 8.24 12.98 -4.18
C ASP A 198 8.31 11.49 -4.58
N ALA A 199 7.49 10.64 -3.95
CA ALA A 199 7.47 9.20 -4.21
C ALA A 199 6.51 8.77 -5.33
N SER A 200 5.69 9.66 -5.89
CA SER A 200 4.62 9.31 -6.81
C SER A 200 4.64 10.12 -8.11
N THR A 201 4.02 9.58 -9.15
CA THR A 201 3.79 10.29 -10.42
C THR A 201 2.50 11.08 -10.43
N ARG A 202 1.50 10.59 -9.71
CA ARG A 202 0.19 11.24 -9.50
C ARG A 202 -0.27 11.04 -8.07
N PHE A 203 -1.17 11.90 -7.63
CA PHE A 203 -1.79 11.77 -6.33
C PHE A 203 -3.30 11.98 -6.37
N TYR A 204 -3.95 11.44 -5.35
CA TYR A 204 -5.35 11.67 -5.03
C TYR A 204 -5.45 12.21 -3.60
N CYS A 205 -6.07 13.37 -3.41
CA CYS A 205 -6.37 13.92 -2.10
C CYS A 205 -7.77 13.49 -1.66
N PHE A 206 -7.83 12.73 -0.57
CA PHE A 206 -9.09 12.27 0.01
C PHE A 206 -9.53 13.24 1.11
N GLN A 207 -10.81 13.58 1.10
CA GLN A 207 -11.48 14.37 2.12
C GLN A 207 -12.86 13.78 2.38
N GLU A 208 -13.18 13.46 3.63
CA GLU A 208 -14.50 12.95 4.05
C GLU A 208 -15.05 11.81 3.17
N GLY A 209 -14.17 10.85 2.83
CA GLY A 209 -14.53 9.70 2.01
C GLY A 209 -14.75 10.00 0.53
N ARG A 210 -14.29 11.13 0.02
CA ARG A 210 -14.37 11.57 -1.40
C ARG A 210 -12.99 11.91 -1.94
N VAL A 211 -12.85 11.89 -3.26
CA VAL A 211 -11.68 12.47 -3.93
C VAL A 211 -11.95 13.97 -4.11
N ALA A 212 -11.26 14.80 -3.33
CA ALA A 212 -11.36 16.25 -3.42
C ALA A 212 -10.49 16.82 -4.56
N LEU A 213 -9.34 16.16 -4.82
CA LEU A 213 -8.38 16.61 -5.83
C LEU A 213 -7.61 15.41 -6.39
N ALA A 214 -7.32 15.43 -7.68
CA ALA A 214 -6.43 14.47 -8.33
C ALA A 214 -5.59 15.18 -9.40
N ALA A 215 -4.25 14.98 -9.36
CA ALA A 215 -3.35 15.62 -10.30
C ALA A 215 -2.02 14.85 -10.43
N ALA A 216 -1.18 15.29 -11.37
CA ALA A 216 0.22 14.90 -11.44
C ALA A 216 0.99 15.44 -10.21
N SER A 217 1.92 14.65 -9.66
CA SER A 217 2.67 15.04 -8.46
C SER A 217 3.70 16.15 -8.76
N ARG A 218 4.27 16.15 -9.97
CA ARG A 218 5.26 17.16 -10.37
C ARG A 218 4.58 18.47 -10.80
N GLY A 219 5.11 19.59 -10.31
CA GLY A 219 4.69 20.93 -10.74
C GLY A 219 3.34 21.38 -10.19
N PHE A 220 2.75 20.61 -9.24
CA PHE A 220 1.49 21.00 -8.64
C PHE A 220 1.69 22.02 -7.51
N ASP A 221 0.77 22.98 -7.41
CA ASP A 221 0.78 23.99 -6.34
C ASP A 221 0.45 23.37 -4.98
N ARG A 222 1.40 23.51 -4.04
CA ARG A 222 1.26 22.97 -2.68
C ARG A 222 0.14 23.66 -1.88
N ASP A 223 -0.14 24.92 -2.15
CA ASP A 223 -1.20 25.65 -1.45
C ASP A 223 -2.58 25.13 -1.83
N ALA A 224 -2.77 24.77 -3.12
CA ALA A 224 -4.00 24.11 -3.57
C ALA A 224 -4.19 22.73 -2.93
N ILE A 225 -3.09 21.96 -2.73
CA ILE A 225 -3.16 20.68 -2.01
C ILE A 225 -3.51 20.91 -0.54
N THR A 226 -2.89 21.89 0.10
CA THR A 226 -3.15 22.24 1.50
C THR A 226 -4.62 22.63 1.69
N SER A 227 -5.16 23.45 0.79
CA SER A 227 -6.58 23.81 0.81
C SER A 227 -7.50 22.58 0.65
N ALA A 228 -7.22 21.70 -0.31
CA ALA A 228 -7.98 20.46 -0.49
C ALA A 228 -7.82 19.48 0.69
N TYR A 229 -6.65 19.46 1.33
CA TYR A 229 -6.35 18.60 2.49
C TYR A 229 -7.11 19.02 3.74
N PHE A 230 -7.23 20.33 3.99
CA PHE A 230 -7.90 20.90 5.17
C PHE A 230 -9.35 21.30 4.92
N GLY A 231 -9.83 21.28 3.67
CA GLY A 231 -11.19 21.69 3.32
C GLY A 231 -11.41 23.21 3.39
N LEU A 232 -10.38 23.99 3.03
CA LEU A 232 -10.39 25.46 3.04
C LEU A 232 -10.80 26.03 1.68
#